data_c157442869b1fdd02410bbb9225123f8
#
_entry.id   c157442869b1fdd02410bbb9225123f8
#
_cell.length_a   1.000
_cell.length_b   1.000
_cell.length_c   1.000
_cell.angle_alpha   90.00
_cell.angle_beta   90.00
_cell.angle_gamma   90.00
#
_symmetry.space_group_name_H-M   'P 1'
#
loop_
_entity.id
_entity.type
_entity.pdbx_description
1 polymer ?
#
loop_
_entity_poly.entity_id
_entity_poly.type
_entity_poly.pdbx_seq_one_letter_code
_entity_poly.pdbx_strand_id
1 'polypeptide(L)'
;MINKAIEFATRAHAGQFRKGTSRPYIVHPIEVGDIVSTMTQDEEIISAAVLHDTIEDCEGVSREILAREFSERVAGIVAQESEDKTKTWMERKSATIEHIRNAPREVQMVGLADKLSNMRDIDRDYPVYGEELWNRFRMKDKKIIGWYYIGIKDALKDAFEGVEAYEEYSRLVHKNFE
;
A
#
# COMPACT_ATOMS: atom_id res chain seq x y z
N MET A 1 -9.95 -8.90 16.11
CA MET A 1 -9.45 -7.58 15.75
C MET A 1 -9.68 -7.25 14.28
N ILE A 2 -9.39 -8.15 13.37
CA ILE A 2 -9.46 -7.95 11.90
C ILE A 2 -10.84 -7.49 11.43
N ASN A 3 -11.93 -8.14 11.83
CA ASN A 3 -13.28 -7.73 11.42
C ASN A 3 -13.61 -6.28 11.85
N LYS A 4 -13.18 -5.86 13.05
CA LYS A 4 -13.32 -4.47 13.50
C LYS A 4 -12.54 -3.50 12.61
N ALA A 5 -11.34 -3.88 12.16
CA ALA A 5 -10.53 -3.07 11.24
C ALA A 5 -11.22 -2.93 9.87
N ILE A 6 -11.78 -4.01 9.33
CA ILE A 6 -12.54 -3.98 8.07
C ILE A 6 -13.77 -3.07 8.18
N GLU A 7 -14.55 -3.19 9.26
CA GLU A 7 -15.71 -2.32 9.48
C GLU A 7 -15.31 -0.84 9.64
N PHE A 8 -14.23 -0.56 10.36
CA PHE A 8 -13.71 0.79 10.55
C PHE A 8 -13.25 1.38 9.22
N ALA A 9 -12.39 0.66 8.47
CA ALA A 9 -11.90 1.10 7.17
C ALA A 9 -13.04 1.29 6.15
N THR A 10 -14.04 0.42 6.16
CA THR A 10 -15.22 0.52 5.28
C THR A 10 -15.98 1.83 5.53
N ARG A 11 -16.18 2.20 6.79
CA ARG A 11 -16.82 3.47 7.14
C ARG A 11 -15.94 4.67 6.81
N ALA A 12 -14.63 4.58 7.12
CA ALA A 12 -13.69 5.67 6.89
C ALA A 12 -13.55 6.00 5.40
N HIS A 13 -13.47 4.98 4.52
CA HIS A 13 -13.36 5.12 3.07
C HIS A 13 -14.71 5.22 2.34
N ALA A 14 -15.83 5.39 3.06
CA ALA A 14 -17.15 5.46 2.43
C ALA A 14 -17.22 6.60 1.41
N GLY A 15 -17.68 6.29 0.19
CA GLY A 15 -17.76 7.26 -0.91
C GLY A 15 -16.46 7.50 -1.68
N GLN A 16 -15.35 6.86 -1.29
CA GLN A 16 -14.10 6.88 -2.05
C GLN A 16 -14.05 5.73 -3.08
N PHE A 17 -13.37 5.98 -4.19
CA PHE A 17 -13.20 5.01 -5.28
C PHE A 17 -11.73 4.89 -5.68
N ARG A 18 -11.35 3.72 -6.21
CA ARG A 18 -10.04 3.53 -6.85
C ARG A 18 -9.90 4.49 -8.04
N LYS A 19 -8.75 5.16 -8.15
CA LYS A 19 -8.49 6.21 -9.14
C LYS A 19 -8.88 5.77 -10.56
N GLY A 20 -9.69 6.60 -11.22
CA GLY A 20 -10.15 6.37 -12.59
C GLY A 20 -11.11 5.18 -12.75
N THR A 21 -11.74 4.71 -11.67
CA THR A 21 -12.70 3.59 -11.69
C THR A 21 -13.94 3.88 -10.86
N SER A 22 -14.96 3.04 -10.98
CA SER A 22 -16.14 3.03 -10.10
C SER A 22 -16.03 2.00 -8.95
N ARG A 23 -14.86 1.35 -8.80
CA ARG A 23 -14.64 0.35 -7.73
C ARG A 23 -14.50 1.06 -6.38
N PRO A 24 -15.27 0.66 -5.35
CA PRO A 24 -15.12 1.21 -4.01
C PRO A 24 -13.67 1.07 -3.52
N TYR A 25 -13.15 2.12 -2.86
CA TYR A 25 -11.75 2.13 -2.41
C TYR A 25 -11.42 1.00 -1.44
N ILE A 26 -12.38 0.61 -0.60
CA ILE A 26 -12.21 -0.42 0.43
C ILE A 26 -11.72 -1.79 -0.10
N VAL A 27 -11.92 -2.09 -1.39
CA VAL A 27 -11.41 -3.34 -1.99
C VAL A 27 -9.90 -3.45 -1.89
N HIS A 28 -9.18 -2.31 -1.97
CA HIS A 28 -7.73 -2.26 -1.85
C HIS A 28 -7.25 -2.54 -0.41
N PRO A 29 -7.70 -1.82 0.64
CA PRO A 29 -7.35 -2.15 2.01
C PRO A 29 -7.64 -3.60 2.43
N ILE A 30 -8.76 -4.16 1.98
CA ILE A 30 -9.07 -5.58 2.25
C ILE A 30 -8.05 -6.49 1.56
N GLU A 31 -7.74 -6.26 0.28
CA GLU A 31 -6.73 -7.05 -0.43
C GLU A 31 -5.34 -6.93 0.23
N VAL A 32 -4.95 -5.75 0.71
CA VAL A 32 -3.70 -5.56 1.44
C VAL A 32 -3.68 -6.40 2.73
N GLY A 33 -4.78 -6.43 3.48
CA GLY A 33 -4.94 -7.31 4.64
C GLY A 33 -4.85 -8.79 4.28
N ASP A 34 -5.48 -9.21 3.19
CA ASP A 34 -5.44 -10.59 2.70
C ASP A 34 -4.00 -11.00 2.31
N ILE A 35 -3.27 -10.13 1.61
CA ILE A 35 -1.87 -10.38 1.25
C ILE A 35 -1.00 -10.52 2.51
N VAL A 36 -1.14 -9.61 3.49
CA VAL A 36 -0.40 -9.70 4.77
C VAL A 36 -0.72 -10.99 5.51
N SER A 37 -1.97 -11.46 5.47
CA SER A 37 -2.37 -12.72 6.12
C SER A 37 -1.68 -13.97 5.55
N THR A 38 -1.11 -13.88 4.34
CA THR A 38 -0.28 -14.95 3.78
C THR A 38 1.14 -14.99 4.38
N MET A 39 1.59 -13.89 4.99
CA MET A 39 2.92 -13.74 5.55
C MET A 39 2.97 -13.85 7.08
N THR A 40 1.84 -13.63 7.77
CA THR A 40 1.75 -13.67 9.23
C THR A 40 0.35 -14.03 9.72
N GLN A 41 0.25 -14.56 10.96
CA GLN A 41 -1.01 -14.78 11.66
C GLN A 41 -1.26 -13.72 12.76
N ASP A 42 -0.39 -12.69 12.85
CA ASP A 42 -0.53 -11.62 13.82
C ASP A 42 -1.68 -10.68 13.44
N GLU A 43 -2.77 -10.72 14.22
CA GLU A 43 -3.97 -9.92 13.94
C GLU A 43 -3.72 -8.40 13.99
N GLU A 44 -2.74 -7.93 14.75
CA GLU A 44 -2.42 -6.50 14.79
C GLU A 44 -1.77 -6.04 13.47
N ILE A 45 -0.86 -6.84 12.90
CA ILE A 45 -0.23 -6.51 11.61
C ILE A 45 -1.26 -6.58 10.48
N ILE A 46 -2.12 -7.61 10.46
CA ILE A 46 -3.18 -7.75 9.47
C ILE A 46 -4.19 -6.58 9.59
N SER A 47 -4.56 -6.20 10.82
CA SER A 47 -5.44 -5.06 11.04
C SER A 47 -4.81 -3.73 10.63
N ALA A 48 -3.52 -3.53 10.89
CA ALA A 48 -2.78 -2.36 10.42
C ALA A 48 -2.76 -2.30 8.89
N ALA A 49 -2.61 -3.44 8.21
CA ALA A 49 -2.68 -3.54 6.76
C ALA A 49 -4.04 -3.07 6.20
N VAL A 50 -5.14 -3.50 6.82
CA VAL A 50 -6.49 -3.04 6.46
C VAL A 50 -6.70 -1.54 6.72
N LEU A 51 -5.97 -0.98 7.68
CA LEU A 51 -6.12 0.43 8.10
C LEU A 51 -5.07 1.36 7.48
N HIS A 52 -4.13 0.86 6.66
CA HIS A 52 -2.89 1.55 6.29
C HIS A 52 -3.09 2.94 5.68
N ASP A 53 -4.12 3.16 4.90
CA ASP A 53 -4.42 4.44 4.24
C ASP A 53 -5.34 5.37 5.05
N THR A 54 -5.89 4.91 6.19
CA THR A 54 -6.94 5.65 6.89
C THR A 54 -6.46 6.97 7.50
N ILE A 55 -5.24 7.04 8.02
CA ILE A 55 -4.66 8.29 8.56
C ILE A 55 -4.41 9.28 7.44
N GLU A 56 -3.93 8.82 6.28
CA GLU A 56 -3.56 9.68 5.17
C GLU A 56 -4.77 10.19 4.39
N ASP A 57 -5.77 9.34 4.15
CA ASP A 57 -6.81 9.56 3.16
C ASP A 57 -8.22 9.74 3.74
N CYS A 58 -8.40 9.61 5.07
CA CYS A 58 -9.71 9.73 5.70
C CYS A 58 -9.77 10.88 6.70
N GLU A 59 -10.67 11.84 6.45
CA GLU A 59 -10.89 12.93 7.39
C GLU A 59 -11.35 12.42 8.77
N GLY A 60 -10.79 12.98 9.82
CA GLY A 60 -11.15 12.62 11.20
C GLY A 60 -10.52 11.34 11.73
N VAL A 61 -9.64 10.68 10.95
CA VAL A 61 -8.84 9.55 11.44
C VAL A 61 -7.43 10.04 11.79
N SER A 62 -6.98 9.72 13.00
CA SER A 62 -5.63 10.05 13.48
C SER A 62 -4.98 8.85 14.16
N ARG A 63 -3.66 8.95 14.38
CA ARG A 63 -2.90 7.94 15.13
C ARG A 63 -3.52 7.67 16.50
N GLU A 64 -3.93 8.74 17.22
CA GLU A 64 -4.53 8.65 18.55
C GLU A 64 -5.87 7.90 18.54
N ILE A 65 -6.67 8.12 17.49
CA ILE A 65 -7.94 7.39 17.31
C ILE A 65 -7.66 5.90 17.08
N LEU A 66 -6.72 5.56 16.21
CA LEU A 66 -6.37 4.16 15.97
C LEU A 66 -5.77 3.49 17.21
N ALA A 67 -4.94 4.21 17.98
CA ALA A 67 -4.40 3.69 19.23
C ALA A 67 -5.49 3.35 20.26
N ARG A 68 -6.50 4.22 20.38
CA ARG A 68 -7.66 4.00 21.27
C ARG A 68 -8.59 2.89 20.77
N GLU A 69 -8.85 2.85 19.48
CA GLU A 69 -9.78 1.87 18.90
C GLU A 69 -9.18 0.47 18.76
N PHE A 70 -7.88 0.37 18.55
CA PHE A 70 -7.16 -0.89 18.30
C PHE A 70 -6.03 -1.11 19.29
N SER A 71 -4.84 -0.55 19.02
CA SER A 71 -3.68 -0.57 19.92
C SER A 71 -2.64 0.47 19.47
N GLU A 72 -1.69 0.78 20.38
CA GLU A 72 -0.52 1.61 20.06
C GLU A 72 0.33 1.02 18.93
N ARG A 73 0.43 -0.31 18.87
CA ARG A 73 1.21 -1.00 17.85
C ARG A 73 0.54 -0.87 16.48
N VAL A 74 -0.77 -1.11 16.37
CA VAL A 74 -1.53 -0.91 15.13
C VAL A 74 -1.40 0.53 14.65
N ALA A 75 -1.63 1.51 15.52
CA ALA A 75 -1.52 2.92 15.19
C ALA A 75 -0.10 3.32 14.77
N GLY A 76 0.92 2.73 15.41
CA GLY A 76 2.32 2.96 15.08
C GLY A 76 2.72 2.42 13.70
N ILE A 77 2.22 1.24 13.31
CA ILE A 77 2.44 0.67 11.97
C ILE A 77 1.77 1.56 10.92
N VAL A 78 0.48 1.88 11.09
CA VAL A 78 -0.28 2.70 10.14
C VAL A 78 0.34 4.08 9.94
N ALA A 79 0.79 4.73 11.02
CA ALA A 79 1.42 6.06 10.95
C ALA A 79 2.71 6.07 10.09
N GLN A 80 3.39 4.95 9.95
CA GLN A 80 4.61 4.83 9.13
C GLN A 80 4.33 4.69 7.63
N GLU A 81 3.08 4.42 7.22
CA GLU A 81 2.69 4.36 5.82
C GLU A 81 2.33 5.74 5.24
N SER A 82 2.17 6.77 6.07
CA SER A 82 1.77 8.11 5.64
C SER A 82 2.94 8.91 5.05
N GLU A 83 2.67 9.62 3.93
CA GLU A 83 3.64 10.49 3.26
C GLU A 83 3.46 11.97 3.66
N ASP A 84 4.55 12.74 3.63
CA ASP A 84 4.52 14.21 3.78
C ASP A 84 4.00 14.89 2.51
N LYS A 85 2.71 15.21 2.49
CA LYS A 85 2.03 15.82 1.34
C LYS A 85 2.52 17.23 0.98
N THR A 86 3.35 17.88 1.81
CA THR A 86 3.95 19.19 1.51
C THR A 86 5.10 19.09 0.52
N LYS A 87 5.65 17.90 0.30
CA LYS A 87 6.78 17.63 -0.58
C LYS A 87 6.36 17.27 -2.00
N THR A 88 7.30 17.40 -2.93
CA THR A 88 7.10 16.98 -4.33
C THR A 88 6.88 15.46 -4.42
N TRP A 89 6.33 14.99 -5.52
CA TRP A 89 6.13 13.56 -5.75
C TRP A 89 7.46 12.77 -5.66
N MET A 90 8.54 13.29 -6.29
CA MET A 90 9.86 12.64 -6.26
C MET A 90 10.44 12.57 -4.86
N GLU A 91 10.36 13.65 -4.08
CA GLU A 91 10.83 13.68 -2.69
C GLU A 91 10.06 12.67 -1.82
N ARG A 92 8.73 12.60 -1.97
CA ARG A 92 7.89 11.64 -1.22
C ARG A 92 8.26 10.20 -1.57
N LYS A 93 8.36 9.88 -2.86
CA LYS A 93 8.65 8.51 -3.29
C LYS A 93 10.08 8.08 -2.96
N SER A 94 11.05 8.99 -3.04
CA SER A 94 12.42 8.72 -2.56
C SER A 94 12.45 8.46 -1.06
N ALA A 95 11.71 9.24 -0.27
CA ALA A 95 11.60 9.04 1.18
C ALA A 95 10.92 7.70 1.52
N THR A 96 9.87 7.31 0.78
CA THR A 96 9.19 6.02 0.97
C THR A 96 10.12 4.85 0.69
N ILE A 97 10.90 4.89 -0.40
CA ILE A 97 11.88 3.83 -0.72
C ILE A 97 12.92 3.69 0.39
N GLU A 98 13.47 4.81 0.88
CA GLU A 98 14.47 4.80 1.95
C GLU A 98 13.87 4.34 3.28
N HIS A 99 12.66 4.80 3.60
CA HIS A 99 11.96 4.39 4.82
C HIS A 99 11.69 2.89 4.83
N ILE A 100 11.10 2.33 3.77
CA ILE A 100 10.72 0.91 3.72
C ILE A 100 11.96 0.00 3.78
N ARG A 101 13.09 0.43 3.24
CA ARG A 101 14.36 -0.30 3.31
C ARG A 101 14.80 -0.55 4.75
N ASN A 102 14.60 0.44 5.62
CA ASN A 102 15.11 0.45 6.99
C ASN A 102 14.01 0.21 8.05
N ALA A 103 12.75 0.10 7.64
CA ALA A 103 11.61 -0.06 8.53
C ALA A 103 11.61 -1.44 9.24
N PRO A 104 10.93 -1.56 10.39
CA PRO A 104 10.65 -2.86 10.99
C PRO A 104 9.93 -3.80 10.01
N ARG A 105 10.17 -5.10 10.16
CA ARG A 105 9.61 -6.12 9.25
C ARG A 105 8.08 -6.05 9.12
N GLU A 106 7.38 -5.72 10.20
CA GLU A 106 5.92 -5.58 10.18
C GLU A 106 5.44 -4.42 9.29
N VAL A 107 6.17 -3.31 9.28
CA VAL A 107 5.93 -2.18 8.38
C VAL A 107 6.28 -2.55 6.94
N GLN A 108 7.40 -3.25 6.73
CA GLN A 108 7.77 -3.76 5.41
C GLN A 108 6.74 -4.73 4.82
N MET A 109 6.10 -5.58 5.65
CA MET A 109 5.03 -6.48 5.21
C MET A 109 3.82 -5.69 4.68
N VAL A 110 3.41 -4.65 5.40
CA VAL A 110 2.28 -3.79 5.00
C VAL A 110 2.63 -3.04 3.72
N GLY A 111 3.81 -2.43 3.65
CA GLY A 111 4.26 -1.70 2.47
C GLY A 111 4.39 -2.61 1.23
N LEU A 112 4.92 -3.84 1.38
CA LEU A 112 4.96 -4.82 0.29
C LEU A 112 3.56 -5.16 -0.21
N ALA A 113 2.63 -5.43 0.70
CA ALA A 113 1.27 -5.81 0.36
C ALA A 113 0.51 -4.69 -0.35
N ASP A 114 0.66 -3.43 0.11
CA ASP A 114 0.11 -2.26 -0.55
C ASP A 114 0.63 -2.15 -2.00
N LYS A 115 1.94 -2.25 -2.19
CA LYS A 115 2.54 -2.12 -3.52
C LYS A 115 2.19 -3.31 -4.42
N LEU A 116 2.06 -4.51 -3.88
CA LEU A 116 1.59 -5.68 -4.64
C LEU A 116 0.14 -5.50 -5.11
N SER A 117 -0.78 -5.04 -4.24
CA SER A 117 -2.16 -4.76 -4.62
C SER A 117 -2.23 -3.70 -5.72
N ASN A 118 -1.43 -2.62 -5.61
CA ASN A 118 -1.33 -1.60 -6.66
C ASN A 118 -0.77 -2.16 -7.98
N MET A 119 0.22 -3.04 -7.93
CA MET A 119 0.77 -3.69 -9.14
C MET A 119 -0.21 -4.65 -9.80
N ARG A 120 -1.03 -5.36 -9.01
CA ARG A 120 -2.12 -6.19 -9.54
C ARG A 120 -3.15 -5.34 -10.31
N ASP A 121 -3.49 -4.16 -9.78
CA ASP A 121 -4.38 -3.22 -10.48
C ASP A 121 -3.77 -2.75 -11.82
N ILE A 122 -2.49 -2.37 -11.82
CA ILE A 122 -1.78 -1.97 -13.04
C ILE A 122 -1.75 -3.12 -14.06
N ASP A 123 -1.35 -4.31 -13.63
CA ASP A 123 -1.23 -5.48 -14.52
C ASP A 123 -2.56 -5.91 -15.14
N ARG A 124 -3.65 -5.80 -14.38
CA ARG A 124 -5.01 -6.06 -14.86
C ARG A 124 -5.49 -5.00 -15.84
N ASP A 125 -5.23 -3.73 -15.56
CA ASP A 125 -5.85 -2.62 -16.29
C ASP A 125 -5.02 -2.19 -17.51
N TYR A 126 -3.70 -2.36 -17.51
CA TYR A 126 -2.85 -1.93 -18.62
C TYR A 126 -3.19 -2.60 -19.96
N PRO A 127 -3.51 -3.89 -20.04
CA PRO A 127 -3.96 -4.51 -21.30
C PRO A 127 -5.26 -3.90 -21.88
N VAL A 128 -6.10 -3.30 -21.02
CA VAL A 128 -7.38 -2.70 -21.39
C VAL A 128 -7.23 -1.25 -21.83
N TYR A 129 -6.46 -0.46 -21.07
CA TYR A 129 -6.36 0.99 -21.23
C TYR A 129 -5.07 1.45 -21.91
N GLY A 130 -4.05 0.60 -22.00
CA GLY A 130 -2.76 0.96 -22.58
C GLY A 130 -2.14 2.17 -21.88
N GLU A 131 -1.53 3.06 -22.67
CA GLU A 131 -0.85 4.26 -22.15
C GLU A 131 -1.80 5.25 -21.44
N GLU A 132 -3.11 5.20 -21.71
CA GLU A 132 -4.09 6.04 -21.02
C GLU A 132 -4.21 5.72 -19.53
N LEU A 133 -3.80 4.53 -19.09
CA LEU A 133 -3.76 4.13 -17.69
C LEU A 133 -2.98 5.14 -16.84
N TRP A 134 -1.86 5.66 -17.36
CA TRP A 134 -0.98 6.54 -16.61
C TRP A 134 -1.61 7.89 -16.29
N ASN A 135 -2.66 8.30 -17.01
CA ASN A 135 -3.42 9.52 -16.70
C ASN A 135 -4.16 9.47 -15.36
N ARG A 136 -4.38 8.28 -14.78
CA ARG A 136 -4.98 8.10 -13.45
C ARG A 136 -4.03 8.51 -12.32
N PHE A 137 -2.72 8.48 -12.57
CA PHE A 137 -1.70 8.79 -11.59
C PHE A 137 -1.39 10.28 -11.57
N ARG A 138 -0.97 10.81 -10.41
CA ARG A 138 -0.50 12.20 -10.32
C ARG A 138 0.78 12.38 -11.15
N MET A 139 1.73 11.45 -11.05
CA MET A 139 2.85 11.31 -11.98
C MET A 139 2.37 10.50 -13.19
N LYS A 140 2.44 11.10 -14.38
CA LYS A 140 1.90 10.51 -15.62
C LYS A 140 2.98 9.83 -16.47
N ASP A 141 4.24 9.98 -16.11
CA ASP A 141 5.36 9.35 -16.82
C ASP A 141 5.55 7.91 -16.33
N LYS A 142 5.30 6.96 -17.23
CA LYS A 142 5.46 5.52 -16.96
C LYS A 142 6.85 5.16 -16.44
N LYS A 143 7.91 5.77 -16.98
CA LYS A 143 9.31 5.48 -16.58
C LYS A 143 9.56 5.93 -15.15
N ILE A 144 9.03 7.08 -14.76
CA ILE A 144 9.18 7.62 -13.40
C ILE A 144 8.33 6.80 -12.42
N ILE A 145 7.12 6.40 -12.78
CA ILE A 145 6.29 5.47 -12.00
C ILE A 145 7.04 4.14 -11.82
N GLY A 146 7.60 3.58 -12.90
CA GLY A 146 8.39 2.35 -12.87
C GLY A 146 9.61 2.45 -11.96
N TRP A 147 10.35 3.55 -12.01
CA TRP A 147 11.46 3.81 -11.09
C TRP A 147 11.06 3.63 -9.61
N TYR A 148 9.88 4.13 -9.24
CA TYR A 148 9.39 3.98 -7.87
C TYR A 148 9.12 2.51 -7.50
N TYR A 149 8.37 1.77 -8.34
CA TYR A 149 8.06 0.36 -8.07
C TYR A 149 9.30 -0.54 -8.10
N ILE A 150 10.25 -0.29 -9.00
CA ILE A 150 11.56 -0.96 -9.03
C ILE A 150 12.34 -0.64 -7.76
N GLY A 151 12.36 0.62 -7.31
CA GLY A 151 13.03 1.02 -6.07
C GLY A 151 12.49 0.32 -4.83
N ILE A 152 11.17 0.13 -4.73
CA ILE A 152 10.55 -0.66 -3.65
C ILE A 152 10.94 -2.14 -3.75
N LYS A 153 10.93 -2.73 -4.97
CA LYS A 153 11.38 -4.11 -5.21
C LYS A 153 12.80 -4.32 -4.67
N ASP A 154 13.71 -3.44 -5.04
CA ASP A 154 15.11 -3.53 -4.63
C ASP A 154 15.30 -3.28 -3.12
N ALA A 155 14.52 -2.38 -2.54
CA ALA A 155 14.56 -2.08 -1.10
C ALA A 155 14.11 -3.27 -0.23
N LEU A 156 13.18 -4.09 -0.72
CA LEU A 156 12.60 -5.22 0.02
C LEU A 156 13.25 -6.57 -0.29
N LYS A 157 14.14 -6.65 -1.28
CA LYS A 157 14.73 -7.90 -1.76
C LYS A 157 15.33 -8.74 -0.64
N ASP A 158 16.26 -8.20 0.10
CA ASP A 158 17.00 -8.95 1.13
C ASP A 158 16.09 -9.47 2.26
N ALA A 159 14.99 -8.75 2.54
CA ALA A 159 14.06 -9.12 3.60
C ALA A 159 13.01 -10.16 3.15
N PHE A 160 12.65 -10.19 1.85
CA PHE A 160 11.49 -10.94 1.38
C PHE A 160 11.77 -11.86 0.18
N GLU A 161 12.99 -11.98 -0.32
CA GLU A 161 13.35 -12.96 -1.37
C GLU A 161 12.89 -14.35 -0.95
N GLY A 162 12.17 -15.07 -1.82
CA GLY A 162 11.58 -16.37 -1.54
C GLY A 162 10.20 -16.35 -0.86
N VAL A 163 9.70 -15.17 -0.46
CA VAL A 163 8.33 -15.00 0.04
C VAL A 163 7.39 -14.83 -1.16
N GLU A 164 6.30 -15.62 -1.21
CA GLU A 164 5.39 -15.65 -2.38
C GLU A 164 4.89 -14.27 -2.80
N ALA A 165 4.47 -13.44 -1.84
CA ALA A 165 4.02 -12.07 -2.12
C ALA A 165 5.11 -11.20 -2.79
N TYR A 166 6.37 -11.35 -2.37
CA TYR A 166 7.48 -10.63 -2.98
C TYR A 166 7.81 -11.16 -4.38
N GLU A 167 7.79 -12.46 -4.57
CA GLU A 167 8.05 -13.08 -5.88
C GLU A 167 6.97 -12.67 -6.91
N GLU A 168 5.70 -12.61 -6.49
CA GLU A 168 4.63 -12.08 -7.32
C GLU A 168 4.86 -10.60 -7.65
N TYR A 169 5.17 -9.78 -6.63
CA TYR A 169 5.45 -8.36 -6.81
C TYR A 169 6.61 -8.13 -7.79
N SER A 170 7.74 -8.84 -7.58
CA SER A 170 8.92 -8.74 -8.44
C SER A 170 8.60 -9.10 -9.89
N ARG A 171 7.85 -10.19 -10.11
CA ARG A 171 7.40 -10.62 -11.44
C ARG A 171 6.51 -9.58 -12.13
N LEU A 172 5.57 -8.98 -11.39
CA LEU A 172 4.67 -7.95 -11.94
C LEU A 172 5.42 -6.66 -12.27
N VAL A 173 6.38 -6.24 -11.44
CA VAL A 173 7.24 -5.08 -11.71
C VAL A 173 8.07 -5.33 -12.97
N HIS A 174 8.72 -6.48 -13.08
CA HIS A 174 9.49 -6.85 -14.26
C HIS A 174 8.63 -6.83 -15.54
N LYS A 175 7.46 -7.46 -15.49
CA LYS A 175 6.54 -7.51 -16.65
C LYS A 175 6.09 -6.13 -17.14
N ASN A 176 5.83 -5.18 -16.24
CA ASN A 176 5.20 -3.91 -16.60
C ASN A 176 6.20 -2.76 -16.78
N PHE A 177 7.41 -2.83 -16.19
CA PHE A 177 8.34 -1.70 -16.12
C PHE A 177 9.78 -2.02 -16.53
N GLU A 178 10.17 -3.27 -16.64
CA GLU A 178 11.52 -3.70 -17.06
C GLU A 178 11.47 -4.46 -18.40
#